data_dd1d24fa81dcdf149060651cbdbc2a42
#
_entry.id   dd1d24fa81dcdf149060651cbdbc2a42
#
_cell.length_a   1.000
_cell.length_b   1.000
_cell.length_c   1.000
_cell.angle_alpha   90.00
_cell.angle_beta   90.00
_cell.angle_gamma   90.00
#
_symmetry.space_group_name_H-M   'P 1'
#
loop_
_entity.id
_entity.type
_entity.pdbx_description
1 polymer ?
#
loop_
_entity_poly.entity_id
_entity_poly.type
_entity_poly.pdbx_seq_one_letter_code
_entity_poly.pdbx_strand_id
1 'polypeptide(L)'
;MIEKNELAQIGVVGLAVMGSNLARNFARNGNTVAVYNRSPEKTHALIEAHGEEGNFVPSETIEDFVASLERPRKAIIMVKAGKATDAVIDQLAEAMDEGDVIIDGGNALFTDTIRREKDVAARGKHFVGAGISGGEEGALNGPAIMPGGPKESWETLGPILESIAANVDGTPCVTHIGPDGAGHFVKMVHNGIEYADMQVIGEAYQLLRYGAGMAPAEIAEVFREWNSGDLDSYLIEITAEVLAQKDPETGAPLVDVIVDAAGQKGTGRWTAINGLELGVPITGIAESVFARALSSSTAQRSAAQEGQLPAGTIKELDVDKAAFIEDVRRALYAAKLIAYSQGFDEIKAGSEEFGWDVDPRDLATIWRGGCIIRAKFLDRIRAAYDNNADLPALILDPYFKGELEDLIDPWRRVVVAATQLGLPAPVFASSLSYYDSLRAERLPAALIQGQRDFFGAHTFKRTDKPGAFHIEWSGDRSLTQID
;
A
#
# COMPACT_ATOMS: atom_id res chain seq x y z
N MET A 1 -19.14 -3.83 45.36
CA MET A 1 -20.37 -4.05 44.52
C MET A 1 -19.93 -3.63 43.13
N ILE A 2 -19.67 -4.59 42.26
CA ILE A 2 -19.38 -4.31 40.86
C ILE A 2 -20.71 -3.85 40.29
N GLU A 3 -20.78 -2.55 39.94
CA GLU A 3 -21.92 -2.00 39.22
C GLU A 3 -22.15 -2.79 37.94
N LYS A 4 -23.42 -2.90 37.53
CA LYS A 4 -23.84 -3.57 36.28
C LYS A 4 -22.84 -3.32 35.20
N ASN A 5 -22.14 -4.37 34.71
CA ASN A 5 -21.27 -4.30 33.56
C ASN A 5 -22.06 -3.66 32.40
N GLU A 6 -21.69 -2.45 32.02
CA GLU A 6 -22.13 -1.90 30.75
C GLU A 6 -21.63 -2.86 29.68
N LEU A 7 -22.53 -3.24 28.76
CA LEU A 7 -22.17 -4.05 27.62
C LEU A 7 -21.17 -3.25 26.74
N ALA A 8 -20.24 -3.94 26.14
CA ALA A 8 -19.21 -3.32 25.30
C ALA A 8 -19.76 -2.97 23.91
N GLN A 9 -19.48 -1.76 23.46
CA GLN A 9 -19.86 -1.29 22.10
C GLN A 9 -19.13 -2.04 21.00
N ILE A 10 -17.90 -2.50 21.28
CA ILE A 10 -17.06 -3.24 20.34
C ILE A 10 -16.19 -4.26 21.09
N GLY A 11 -15.86 -5.35 20.43
CA GLY A 11 -14.94 -6.35 20.95
C GLY A 11 -13.72 -6.53 20.06
N VAL A 12 -12.57 -6.84 20.67
CA VAL A 12 -11.31 -7.13 19.97
C VAL A 12 -10.87 -8.56 20.28
N VAL A 13 -10.72 -9.36 19.20
CA VAL A 13 -10.24 -10.74 19.25
C VAL A 13 -8.82 -10.79 18.70
N GLY A 14 -7.87 -11.21 19.54
CA GLY A 14 -6.45 -11.27 19.19
C GLY A 14 -5.68 -10.06 19.70
N LEU A 15 -4.96 -10.25 20.80
CA LEU A 15 -4.28 -9.20 21.57
C LEU A 15 -2.75 -9.28 21.40
N ALA A 16 -2.28 -9.43 20.13
CA ALA A 16 -0.90 -9.12 19.78
C ALA A 16 -0.75 -7.60 19.68
N VAL A 17 0.43 -7.09 19.32
CA VAL A 17 0.75 -5.66 19.33
C VAL A 17 -0.35 -4.79 18.70
N MET A 18 -0.77 -5.10 17.48
CA MET A 18 -1.81 -4.31 16.79
C MET A 18 -3.17 -4.37 17.48
N GLY A 19 -3.61 -5.58 17.89
CA GLY A 19 -4.91 -5.74 18.53
C GLY A 19 -4.97 -5.13 19.92
N SER A 20 -3.89 -5.25 20.71
CA SER A 20 -3.77 -4.57 22.01
C SER A 20 -3.84 -3.05 21.86
N ASN A 21 -3.09 -2.49 20.93
CA ASN A 21 -3.09 -1.04 20.70
C ASN A 21 -4.42 -0.53 20.17
N LEU A 22 -5.09 -1.29 19.31
CA LEU A 22 -6.42 -0.92 18.81
C LEU A 22 -7.46 -0.96 19.94
N ALA A 23 -7.44 -1.99 20.81
CA ALA A 23 -8.32 -2.07 21.96
C ALA A 23 -8.12 -0.88 22.92
N ARG A 24 -6.86 -0.51 23.18
CA ARG A 24 -6.51 0.67 23.98
C ARG A 24 -7.01 1.95 23.34
N ASN A 25 -6.86 2.10 22.03
CA ASN A 25 -7.36 3.26 21.29
C ASN A 25 -8.88 3.40 21.44
N PHE A 26 -9.64 2.32 21.23
CA PHE A 26 -11.09 2.32 21.47
C PHE A 26 -11.43 2.77 22.90
N ALA A 27 -10.78 2.19 23.90
CA ALA A 27 -11.04 2.49 25.30
C ALA A 27 -10.71 3.94 25.67
N ARG A 28 -9.57 4.46 25.20
CA ARG A 28 -9.16 5.86 25.39
C ARG A 28 -10.12 6.87 24.75
N ASN A 29 -10.82 6.46 23.70
CA ASN A 29 -11.81 7.30 23.00
C ASN A 29 -13.25 7.04 23.50
N GLY A 30 -13.39 6.54 24.72
CA GLY A 30 -14.66 6.49 25.44
C GLY A 30 -15.54 5.26 25.16
N ASN A 31 -15.05 4.30 24.37
CA ASN A 31 -15.77 3.06 24.15
C ASN A 31 -15.52 2.07 25.30
N THR A 32 -16.54 1.31 25.72
CA THR A 32 -16.35 0.09 26.49
C THR A 32 -15.96 -1.04 25.53
N VAL A 33 -14.85 -1.71 25.79
CA VAL A 33 -14.22 -2.65 24.86
C VAL A 33 -14.16 -4.06 25.45
N ALA A 34 -14.84 -5.03 24.85
CA ALA A 34 -14.64 -6.43 25.16
C ALA A 34 -13.30 -6.90 24.57
N VAL A 35 -12.52 -7.65 25.34
CA VAL A 35 -11.20 -8.12 24.90
C VAL A 35 -11.05 -9.61 25.13
N TYR A 36 -10.62 -10.31 24.08
CA TYR A 36 -10.43 -11.75 24.11
C TYR A 36 -9.18 -12.17 23.34
N ASN A 37 -8.44 -13.10 23.90
CA ASN A 37 -7.35 -13.78 23.21
C ASN A 37 -7.36 -15.27 23.56
N ARG A 38 -7.10 -16.13 22.57
CA ARG A 38 -7.05 -17.59 22.76
C ARG A 38 -6.15 -18.04 23.92
N SER A 39 -5.08 -17.30 24.18
CA SER A 39 -4.21 -17.48 25.34
C SER A 39 -4.61 -16.43 26.38
N PRO A 40 -5.28 -16.78 27.50
CA PRO A 40 -5.82 -15.84 28.48
C PRO A 40 -4.76 -14.91 29.10
N GLU A 41 -3.50 -15.37 29.14
CA GLU A 41 -2.38 -14.60 29.68
C GLU A 41 -2.21 -13.25 28.96
N LYS A 42 -2.51 -13.18 27.67
CA LYS A 42 -2.44 -11.92 26.90
C LYS A 42 -3.57 -10.96 27.27
N THR A 43 -4.76 -11.49 27.54
CA THR A 43 -5.88 -10.70 28.04
C THR A 43 -5.55 -10.13 29.43
N HIS A 44 -5.05 -10.96 30.33
CA HIS A 44 -4.64 -10.53 31.67
C HIS A 44 -3.51 -9.49 31.61
N ALA A 45 -2.48 -9.72 30.78
CA ALA A 45 -1.37 -8.78 30.62
C ALA A 45 -1.85 -7.40 30.09
N LEU A 46 -2.81 -7.38 29.15
CA LEU A 46 -3.38 -6.12 28.67
C LEU A 46 -4.08 -5.36 29.82
N ILE A 47 -4.90 -6.05 30.61
CA ILE A 47 -5.64 -5.43 31.71
C ILE A 47 -4.68 -4.97 32.82
N GLU A 48 -3.68 -5.78 33.19
CA GLU A 48 -2.68 -5.42 34.19
C GLU A 48 -1.90 -4.18 33.79
N ALA A 49 -1.47 -4.09 32.52
CA ALA A 49 -0.61 -3.00 32.05
C ALA A 49 -1.40 -1.73 31.67
N HIS A 50 -2.65 -1.85 31.21
CA HIS A 50 -3.38 -0.78 30.53
C HIS A 50 -4.86 -0.66 30.97
N GLY A 51 -5.32 -1.41 31.97
CA GLY A 51 -6.71 -1.40 32.40
C GLY A 51 -7.24 -0.06 32.90
N GLU A 52 -6.33 0.85 33.32
CA GLU A 52 -6.69 2.21 33.76
C GLU A 52 -6.86 3.19 32.58
N GLU A 53 -6.52 2.80 31.34
CA GLU A 53 -6.65 3.67 30.18
C GLU A 53 -8.09 3.85 29.69
N GLY A 54 -9.04 3.01 30.14
CA GLY A 54 -10.46 3.10 29.79
C GLY A 54 -11.25 1.88 30.25
N ASN A 55 -12.42 1.67 29.68
CA ASN A 55 -13.34 0.60 30.07
C ASN A 55 -13.09 -0.68 29.27
N PHE A 56 -12.56 -1.72 29.93
CA PHE A 56 -12.33 -3.03 29.33
C PHE A 56 -13.20 -4.10 29.98
N VAL A 57 -13.71 -5.02 29.16
CA VAL A 57 -14.44 -6.23 29.62
C VAL A 57 -13.64 -7.45 29.18
N PRO A 58 -12.74 -7.99 30.01
CA PRO A 58 -11.97 -9.17 29.69
C PRO A 58 -12.84 -10.44 29.69
N SER A 59 -12.58 -11.33 28.73
CA SER A 59 -13.28 -12.61 28.59
C SER A 59 -12.26 -13.75 28.39
N GLU A 60 -12.57 -14.92 28.92
CA GLU A 60 -11.73 -16.11 28.79
C GLU A 60 -12.25 -17.09 27.73
N THR A 61 -13.53 -17.00 27.38
CA THR A 61 -14.17 -17.81 26.33
C THR A 61 -14.78 -16.92 25.26
N ILE A 62 -15.03 -17.49 24.07
CA ILE A 62 -15.69 -16.77 22.98
C ILE A 62 -17.16 -16.48 23.34
N GLU A 63 -17.80 -17.36 24.06
CA GLU A 63 -19.19 -17.24 24.50
C GLU A 63 -19.33 -16.07 25.48
N ASP A 64 -18.45 -15.95 26.48
CA ASP A 64 -18.44 -14.84 27.43
C ASP A 64 -18.12 -13.52 26.73
N PHE A 65 -17.18 -13.55 25.78
CA PHE A 65 -16.84 -12.40 24.95
C PHE A 65 -18.06 -11.90 24.16
N VAL A 66 -18.74 -12.78 23.44
CA VAL A 66 -19.94 -12.43 22.67
C VAL A 66 -21.08 -11.97 23.56
N ALA A 67 -21.27 -12.61 24.73
CA ALA A 67 -22.30 -12.22 25.69
C ALA A 67 -22.07 -10.84 26.32
N SER A 68 -20.81 -10.37 26.36
CA SER A 68 -20.45 -9.04 26.86
C SER A 68 -20.69 -7.89 25.90
N LEU A 69 -21.05 -8.17 24.63
CA LEU A 69 -21.25 -7.15 23.58
C LEU A 69 -22.70 -6.69 23.51
N GLU A 70 -22.92 -5.39 23.30
CA GLU A 70 -24.25 -4.83 23.01
C GLU A 70 -24.68 -5.14 21.56
N ARG A 71 -26.00 -5.25 21.35
CA ARG A 71 -26.58 -5.53 20.01
C ARG A 71 -26.85 -4.27 19.20
N PRO A 72 -26.60 -4.32 17.87
CA PRO A 72 -25.94 -5.39 17.13
C PRO A 72 -24.49 -5.52 17.57
N ARG A 73 -24.06 -6.75 17.86
CA ARG A 73 -22.70 -7.01 18.34
C ARG A 73 -21.68 -6.74 17.26
N LYS A 74 -20.52 -6.23 17.67
CA LYS A 74 -19.41 -5.88 16.75
C LYS A 74 -18.13 -6.48 17.29
N ALA A 75 -17.52 -7.40 16.55
CA ALA A 75 -16.29 -8.08 16.95
C ALA A 75 -15.22 -7.92 15.87
N ILE A 76 -14.12 -7.21 16.18
CA ILE A 76 -12.98 -7.03 15.29
C ILE A 76 -11.91 -8.09 15.57
N ILE A 77 -11.48 -8.76 14.50
CA ILE A 77 -10.47 -9.82 14.51
C ILE A 77 -9.11 -9.23 14.16
N MET A 78 -8.14 -9.39 15.04
CA MET A 78 -6.76 -8.93 14.87
C MET A 78 -5.77 -10.11 14.97
N VAL A 79 -5.98 -11.15 14.16
CA VAL A 79 -5.14 -12.35 14.12
C VAL A 79 -4.39 -12.48 12.78
N LYS A 80 -3.50 -13.45 12.70
CA LYS A 80 -2.75 -13.72 11.44
C LYS A 80 -3.72 -14.11 10.32
N ALA A 81 -3.62 -13.43 9.18
CA ALA A 81 -4.43 -13.70 7.99
C ALA A 81 -4.36 -15.17 7.52
N GLY A 82 -5.43 -15.62 6.90
CA GLY A 82 -5.59 -16.99 6.38
C GLY A 82 -6.38 -17.88 7.34
N LYS A 83 -5.99 -19.13 7.50
CA LYS A 83 -6.71 -20.15 8.27
C LYS A 83 -7.01 -19.77 9.73
N ALA A 84 -6.14 -18.96 10.35
CA ALA A 84 -6.39 -18.50 11.73
C ALA A 84 -7.57 -17.55 11.78
N THR A 85 -7.71 -16.67 10.80
CA THR A 85 -8.87 -15.77 10.66
C THR A 85 -10.13 -16.56 10.38
N ASP A 86 -10.10 -17.55 9.46
CA ASP A 86 -11.25 -18.39 9.15
C ASP A 86 -11.78 -19.11 10.41
N ALA A 87 -10.88 -19.68 11.23
CA ALA A 87 -11.26 -20.36 12.46
C ALA A 87 -11.93 -19.45 13.51
N VAL A 88 -11.48 -18.19 13.62
CA VAL A 88 -12.09 -17.22 14.52
C VAL A 88 -13.45 -16.74 13.99
N ILE A 89 -13.56 -16.54 12.66
CA ILE A 89 -14.83 -16.20 12.01
C ILE A 89 -15.88 -17.29 12.29
N ASP A 90 -15.52 -18.56 12.15
CA ASP A 90 -16.42 -19.68 12.40
C ASP A 90 -16.92 -19.70 13.85
N GLN A 91 -16.02 -19.53 14.83
CA GLN A 91 -16.38 -19.47 16.25
C GLN A 91 -17.32 -18.30 16.57
N LEU A 92 -17.00 -17.10 16.04
CA LEU A 92 -17.85 -15.92 16.23
C LEU A 92 -19.22 -16.10 15.55
N ALA A 93 -19.24 -16.60 14.30
CA ALA A 93 -20.47 -16.81 13.56
C ALA A 93 -21.39 -17.87 14.18
N GLU A 94 -20.85 -18.80 14.98
CA GLU A 94 -21.63 -19.78 15.76
C GLU A 94 -22.23 -19.15 17.02
N ALA A 95 -21.49 -18.25 17.71
CA ALA A 95 -21.89 -17.65 18.95
C ALA A 95 -22.72 -16.37 18.82
N MET A 96 -22.63 -15.66 17.69
CA MET A 96 -23.33 -14.39 17.42
C MET A 96 -24.71 -14.62 16.79
N ASP A 97 -25.58 -13.61 16.90
CA ASP A 97 -26.95 -13.65 16.38
C ASP A 97 -27.07 -13.00 14.99
N GLU A 98 -28.27 -13.09 14.41
CA GLU A 98 -28.60 -12.43 13.13
C GLU A 98 -28.44 -10.90 13.25
N GLY A 99 -27.83 -10.29 12.24
CA GLY A 99 -27.55 -8.85 12.17
C GLY A 99 -26.32 -8.38 12.95
N ASP A 100 -25.62 -9.27 13.67
CA ASP A 100 -24.35 -8.96 14.30
C ASP A 100 -23.23 -8.81 13.25
N VAL A 101 -22.14 -8.10 13.57
CA VAL A 101 -21.07 -7.71 12.65
C VAL A 101 -19.74 -8.34 13.06
N ILE A 102 -19.15 -9.11 12.16
CA ILE A 102 -17.79 -9.65 12.28
C ILE A 102 -16.87 -8.80 11.41
N ILE A 103 -15.79 -8.27 11.98
CA ILE A 103 -14.85 -7.39 11.29
C ILE A 103 -13.48 -8.07 11.21
N ASP A 104 -12.92 -8.25 10.03
CA ASP A 104 -11.53 -8.66 9.84
C ASP A 104 -10.66 -7.40 9.70
N GLY A 105 -9.90 -7.06 10.75
CA GLY A 105 -8.97 -5.92 10.79
C GLY A 105 -7.55 -6.30 10.36
N GLY A 106 -7.33 -7.52 9.90
CA GLY A 106 -6.03 -8.01 9.43
C GLY A 106 -5.68 -7.53 8.01
N ASN A 107 -4.44 -7.79 7.59
CA ASN A 107 -4.05 -7.64 6.19
C ASN A 107 -4.44 -8.91 5.42
N ALA A 108 -5.70 -9.04 5.02
CA ALA A 108 -6.23 -10.20 4.31
C ALA A 108 -6.18 -10.00 2.78
N LEU A 109 -6.13 -11.10 2.05
CA LEU A 109 -6.34 -11.09 0.60
C LEU A 109 -7.82 -10.79 0.34
N PHE A 110 -8.11 -9.80 -0.49
CA PHE A 110 -9.48 -9.33 -0.71
C PHE A 110 -10.42 -10.41 -1.28
N THR A 111 -9.91 -11.36 -2.07
CA THR A 111 -10.70 -12.49 -2.58
C THR A 111 -11.13 -13.46 -1.46
N ASP A 112 -10.29 -13.62 -0.42
CA ASP A 112 -10.70 -14.33 0.79
C ASP A 112 -11.80 -13.57 1.53
N THR A 113 -11.74 -12.23 1.55
CA THR A 113 -12.75 -11.37 2.16
C THR A 113 -14.10 -11.50 1.46
N ILE A 114 -14.12 -11.47 0.12
CA ILE A 114 -15.33 -11.72 -0.69
C ILE A 114 -15.94 -13.07 -0.34
N ARG A 115 -15.13 -14.12 -0.25
CA ARG A 115 -15.59 -15.47 0.13
C ARG A 115 -16.19 -15.48 1.55
N ARG A 116 -15.47 -14.88 2.52
CA ARG A 116 -15.87 -14.81 3.93
C ARG A 116 -17.17 -14.05 4.12
N GLU A 117 -17.32 -12.91 3.43
CA GLU A 117 -18.55 -12.13 3.48
C GLU A 117 -19.73 -12.95 3.01
N LYS A 118 -19.61 -13.64 1.88
CA LYS A 118 -20.65 -14.53 1.36
C LYS A 118 -21.01 -15.67 2.34
N ASP A 119 -19.99 -16.28 2.95
CA ASP A 119 -20.18 -17.38 3.90
C ASP A 119 -20.85 -16.90 5.21
N VAL A 120 -20.48 -15.72 5.71
CA VAL A 120 -21.04 -15.12 6.93
C VAL A 120 -22.46 -14.60 6.68
N ALA A 121 -22.71 -13.97 5.52
CA ALA A 121 -24.03 -13.52 5.12
C ALA A 121 -25.02 -14.67 5.00
N ALA A 122 -24.60 -15.84 4.53
CA ALA A 122 -25.42 -17.05 4.48
C ALA A 122 -25.86 -17.55 5.88
N ARG A 123 -25.15 -17.10 6.95
CA ARG A 123 -25.49 -17.35 8.36
C ARG A 123 -26.29 -16.21 9.00
N GLY A 124 -26.80 -15.25 8.19
CA GLY A 124 -27.59 -14.10 8.67
C GLY A 124 -26.80 -13.01 9.39
N LYS A 125 -25.49 -12.94 9.22
CA LYS A 125 -24.62 -11.96 9.87
C LYS A 125 -23.90 -11.09 8.85
N HIS A 126 -23.37 -9.96 9.27
CA HIS A 126 -22.58 -9.06 8.44
C HIS A 126 -21.08 -9.34 8.59
N PHE A 127 -20.36 -9.22 7.49
CA PHE A 127 -18.90 -9.30 7.50
C PHE A 127 -18.30 -8.03 6.89
N VAL A 128 -17.30 -7.47 7.56
CA VAL A 128 -16.59 -6.25 7.15
C VAL A 128 -15.10 -6.56 7.05
N GLY A 129 -14.54 -6.43 5.87
CA GLY A 129 -13.09 -6.43 5.69
C GLY A 129 -12.55 -5.02 5.89
N ALA A 130 -11.85 -4.76 6.98
CA ALA A 130 -11.35 -3.43 7.34
C ALA A 130 -9.83 -3.37 7.27
N GLY A 131 -9.28 -2.75 6.22
CA GLY A 131 -7.85 -2.45 6.15
C GLY A 131 -7.46 -1.38 7.17
N ILE A 132 -6.56 -1.73 8.11
CA ILE A 132 -6.06 -0.79 9.13
C ILE A 132 -4.60 -0.45 8.83
N SER A 133 -4.27 0.84 8.77
CA SER A 133 -2.93 1.35 8.51
C SER A 133 -2.38 2.13 9.70
N GLY A 134 -1.09 2.56 9.59
CA GLY A 134 -0.42 3.35 10.63
C GLY A 134 0.55 2.59 11.52
N GLY A 135 0.65 1.26 11.35
CA GLY A 135 1.53 0.43 12.17
C GLY A 135 1.15 0.41 13.65
N GLU A 136 2.12 0.13 14.51
CA GLU A 136 1.93 0.03 15.96
C GLU A 136 1.43 1.34 16.57
N GLU A 137 2.08 2.44 16.20
CA GLU A 137 1.74 3.78 16.69
C GLU A 137 0.37 4.24 16.19
N GLY A 138 0.09 4.06 14.88
CA GLY A 138 -1.20 4.43 14.32
C GLY A 138 -2.37 3.66 14.95
N ALA A 139 -2.21 2.36 15.19
CA ALA A 139 -3.23 1.57 15.87
C ALA A 139 -3.59 2.14 17.26
N LEU A 140 -2.62 2.70 17.97
CA LEU A 140 -2.80 3.27 19.30
C LEU A 140 -3.32 4.71 19.28
N ASN A 141 -2.84 5.54 18.35
CA ASN A 141 -2.99 7.00 18.39
C ASN A 141 -3.86 7.57 17.28
N GLY A 142 -4.37 6.73 16.38
CA GLY A 142 -5.24 7.12 15.28
C GLY A 142 -4.81 6.50 13.95
N PRO A 143 -5.41 5.37 13.56
CA PRO A 143 -5.16 4.73 12.26
C PRO A 143 -5.97 5.37 11.13
N ALA A 144 -5.50 5.19 9.90
CA ALA A 144 -6.39 5.24 8.73
C ALA A 144 -7.10 3.89 8.60
N ILE A 145 -8.41 3.89 8.39
CA ILE A 145 -9.22 2.68 8.33
C ILE A 145 -10.01 2.64 7.01
N MET A 146 -9.96 1.50 6.33
CA MET A 146 -10.59 1.24 5.05
C MET A 146 -11.61 0.10 5.18
N PRO A 147 -12.79 0.32 5.80
CA PRO A 147 -13.82 -0.71 5.94
C PRO A 147 -14.58 -0.91 4.62
N GLY A 148 -14.74 -2.16 4.21
CA GLY A 148 -15.66 -2.61 3.17
C GLY A 148 -16.79 -3.45 3.76
N GLY A 149 -17.67 -3.96 2.90
CA GLY A 149 -18.79 -4.82 3.31
C GLY A 149 -20.14 -4.13 3.24
N PRO A 150 -21.22 -4.73 3.79
CA PRO A 150 -22.57 -4.20 3.68
C PRO A 150 -22.71 -2.79 4.26
N LYS A 151 -23.41 -1.91 3.52
CA LYS A 151 -23.61 -0.51 3.94
C LYS A 151 -24.35 -0.40 5.28
N GLU A 152 -25.23 -1.34 5.57
CA GLU A 152 -25.97 -1.42 6.82
C GLU A 152 -25.04 -1.58 8.03
N SER A 153 -23.92 -2.28 7.85
CA SER A 153 -22.90 -2.41 8.91
C SER A 153 -22.25 -1.08 9.23
N TRP A 154 -22.05 -0.23 8.23
CA TRP A 154 -21.44 1.09 8.38
C TRP A 154 -22.28 2.02 9.27
N GLU A 155 -23.60 1.93 9.20
CA GLU A 155 -24.50 2.78 10.02
C GLU A 155 -24.24 2.65 11.53
N THR A 156 -23.86 1.46 11.99
CA THR A 156 -23.60 1.20 13.42
C THR A 156 -22.11 1.13 13.77
N LEU A 157 -21.26 0.76 12.82
CA LEU A 157 -19.83 0.62 13.02
C LEU A 157 -19.08 1.94 12.77
N GLY A 158 -19.54 2.74 11.79
CA GLY A 158 -18.90 3.98 11.36
C GLY A 158 -18.57 4.93 12.50
N PRO A 159 -19.53 5.33 13.35
CA PRO A 159 -19.26 6.24 14.47
C PRO A 159 -18.19 5.74 15.45
N ILE A 160 -18.11 4.41 15.66
CA ILE A 160 -17.10 3.79 16.53
C ILE A 160 -15.72 3.87 15.86
N LEU A 161 -15.62 3.58 14.57
CA LEU A 161 -14.36 3.68 13.82
C LEU A 161 -13.88 5.12 13.67
N GLU A 162 -14.80 6.07 13.45
CA GLU A 162 -14.50 7.50 13.40
C GLU A 162 -13.91 8.02 14.71
N SER A 163 -14.37 7.50 15.85
CA SER A 163 -13.89 7.92 17.17
C SER A 163 -12.41 7.61 17.42
N ILE A 164 -11.85 6.60 16.71
CA ILE A 164 -10.47 6.14 16.89
C ILE A 164 -9.56 6.45 15.72
N ALA A 165 -10.12 6.85 14.58
CA ALA A 165 -9.33 7.17 13.39
C ALA A 165 -8.48 8.42 13.59
N ALA A 166 -7.37 8.52 12.84
CA ALA A 166 -6.65 9.78 12.71
C ALA A 166 -7.61 10.89 12.24
N ASN A 167 -7.38 12.10 12.69
CA ASN A 167 -8.20 13.25 12.29
C ASN A 167 -7.30 14.31 11.64
N VAL A 168 -7.63 14.73 10.45
CA VAL A 168 -6.93 15.79 9.73
C VAL A 168 -7.91 16.90 9.41
N ASP A 169 -7.68 18.07 9.95
CA ASP A 169 -8.54 19.26 9.75
C ASP A 169 -10.02 19.01 10.08
N GLY A 170 -10.30 18.23 11.13
CA GLY A 170 -11.65 17.89 11.56
C GLY A 170 -12.29 16.73 10.79
N THR A 171 -11.57 16.12 9.84
CA THR A 171 -12.06 14.98 9.04
C THR A 171 -11.42 13.69 9.52
N PRO A 172 -12.19 12.69 9.97
CA PRO A 172 -11.65 11.37 10.32
C PRO A 172 -11.06 10.66 9.10
N CYS A 173 -9.93 9.98 9.28
CA CYS A 173 -9.28 9.18 8.25
C CYS A 173 -9.91 7.79 8.13
N VAL A 174 -11.22 7.74 7.96
CA VAL A 174 -12.02 6.53 7.76
C VAL A 174 -13.25 6.85 6.93
N THR A 175 -13.61 5.97 6.02
CA THR A 175 -14.87 6.03 5.26
C THR A 175 -15.25 4.63 4.81
N HIS A 176 -16.53 4.38 4.52
CA HIS A 176 -16.97 3.15 3.89
C HIS A 176 -16.47 3.09 2.46
N ILE A 177 -15.61 2.11 2.15
CA ILE A 177 -14.92 2.02 0.84
C ILE A 177 -15.84 1.48 -0.25
N GLY A 178 -16.67 0.49 0.09
CA GLY A 178 -17.53 -0.20 -0.86
C GLY A 178 -17.94 -1.58 -0.34
N PRO A 179 -18.71 -2.35 -1.10
CA PRO A 179 -19.16 -3.68 -0.67
C PRO A 179 -18.02 -4.68 -0.58
N ASP A 180 -18.28 -5.81 0.02
CA ASP A 180 -17.48 -7.03 0.13
C ASP A 180 -15.98 -6.82 0.37
N GLY A 181 -15.12 -7.20 -0.57
CA GLY A 181 -13.66 -7.13 -0.45
C GLY A 181 -13.04 -5.75 -0.70
N ALA A 182 -13.82 -4.72 -1.01
CA ALA A 182 -13.32 -3.39 -1.43
C ALA A 182 -12.34 -2.77 -0.42
N GLY A 183 -12.62 -2.87 0.88
CA GLY A 183 -11.74 -2.33 1.94
C GLY A 183 -10.36 -2.97 1.94
N HIS A 184 -10.28 -4.29 1.89
CA HIS A 184 -9.01 -5.00 1.84
C HIS A 184 -8.29 -4.85 0.50
N PHE A 185 -9.01 -4.72 -0.62
CA PHE A 185 -8.43 -4.40 -1.91
C PHE A 185 -7.72 -3.05 -1.89
N VAL A 186 -8.41 -2.02 -1.45
CA VAL A 186 -7.82 -0.67 -1.31
C VAL A 186 -6.63 -0.68 -0.36
N LYS A 187 -6.70 -1.41 0.76
CA LYS A 187 -5.57 -1.56 1.67
C LYS A 187 -4.39 -2.30 1.05
N MET A 188 -4.66 -3.32 0.23
CA MET A 188 -3.63 -4.05 -0.50
C MET A 188 -2.87 -3.12 -1.45
N VAL A 189 -3.59 -2.32 -2.25
CA VAL A 189 -2.99 -1.36 -3.19
C VAL A 189 -2.27 -0.22 -2.45
N HIS A 190 -2.84 0.29 -1.35
CA HIS A 190 -2.14 1.22 -0.45
C HIS A 190 -0.76 0.68 -0.07
N ASN A 191 -0.66 -0.59 0.30
CA ASN A 191 0.63 -1.21 0.63
C ASN A 191 1.51 -1.40 -0.61
N GLY A 192 0.95 -1.59 -1.80
CA GLY A 192 1.71 -1.59 -3.05
C GLY A 192 2.38 -0.25 -3.31
N ILE A 193 1.65 0.85 -3.15
CA ILE A 193 2.19 2.22 -3.22
C ILE A 193 3.32 2.40 -2.19
N GLU A 194 3.09 1.97 -0.94
CA GLU A 194 4.09 1.99 0.12
C GLU A 194 5.40 1.28 -0.28
N TYR A 195 5.30 0.13 -0.94
CA TYR A 195 6.48 -0.61 -1.41
C TYR A 195 7.26 0.17 -2.46
N ALA A 196 6.58 0.77 -3.43
CA ALA A 196 7.22 1.58 -4.46
C ALA A 196 7.86 2.84 -3.86
N ASP A 197 7.16 3.51 -2.95
CA ASP A 197 7.65 4.71 -2.27
C ASP A 197 8.90 4.41 -1.42
N MET A 198 8.87 3.34 -0.62
CA MET A 198 10.04 2.92 0.15
C MET A 198 11.23 2.53 -0.74
N GLN A 199 10.97 1.84 -1.85
CA GLN A 199 12.02 1.42 -2.78
C GLN A 199 12.69 2.62 -3.44
N VAL A 200 11.91 3.58 -3.96
CA VAL A 200 12.48 4.76 -4.63
C VAL A 200 13.22 5.68 -3.67
N ILE A 201 12.78 5.75 -2.40
CA ILE A 201 13.52 6.43 -1.32
C ILE A 201 14.86 5.72 -1.07
N GLY A 202 14.87 4.38 -1.02
CA GLY A 202 16.09 3.60 -0.91
C GLY A 202 17.05 3.79 -2.08
N GLU A 203 16.53 3.89 -3.31
CA GLU A 203 17.31 4.20 -4.51
C GLU A 203 17.89 5.62 -4.47
N ALA A 204 17.11 6.60 -3.99
CA ALA A 204 17.62 7.97 -3.77
C ALA A 204 18.73 7.99 -2.72
N TYR A 205 18.56 7.29 -1.59
CA TYR A 205 19.62 7.12 -0.60
C TYR A 205 20.89 6.53 -1.22
N GLN A 206 20.77 5.47 -2.00
CA GLN A 206 21.91 4.81 -2.65
C GLN A 206 22.65 5.75 -3.61
N LEU A 207 21.92 6.56 -4.38
CA LEU A 207 22.51 7.57 -5.27
C LEU A 207 23.25 8.66 -4.51
N LEU A 208 22.69 9.16 -3.41
CA LEU A 208 23.35 10.14 -2.54
C LEU A 208 24.56 9.53 -1.83
N ARG A 209 24.46 8.30 -1.34
CA ARG A 209 25.51 7.58 -0.64
C ARG A 209 26.72 7.29 -1.53
N TYR A 210 26.48 6.67 -2.67
CA TYR A 210 27.52 6.14 -3.54
C TYR A 210 27.77 7.02 -4.79
N GLY A 211 26.77 7.75 -5.27
CA GLY A 211 26.91 8.66 -6.39
C GLY A 211 27.47 10.03 -5.99
N ALA A 212 26.98 10.59 -4.86
CA ALA A 212 27.47 11.87 -4.33
C ALA A 212 28.49 11.74 -3.20
N GLY A 213 28.82 10.52 -2.77
CA GLY A 213 29.82 10.25 -1.72
C GLY A 213 29.45 10.79 -0.33
N MET A 214 28.17 10.81 0.01
CA MET A 214 27.68 11.38 1.28
C MET A 214 27.64 10.34 2.40
N ALA A 215 27.90 10.79 3.63
CA ALA A 215 27.69 9.96 4.82
C ALA A 215 26.19 9.88 5.19
N PRO A 216 25.71 8.81 5.85
CA PRO A 216 24.31 8.68 6.24
C PRO A 216 23.77 9.88 7.02
N ALA A 217 24.54 10.42 7.96
CA ALA A 217 24.12 11.58 8.73
C ALA A 217 23.96 12.86 7.88
N GLU A 218 24.79 13.04 6.84
CA GLU A 218 24.63 14.15 5.89
C GLU A 218 23.38 13.96 5.04
N ILE A 219 23.10 12.72 4.61
CA ILE A 219 21.91 12.39 3.87
C ILE A 219 20.64 12.59 4.72
N ALA A 220 20.70 12.29 6.03
CA ALA A 220 19.61 12.58 6.96
C ALA A 220 19.20 14.05 6.94
N GLU A 221 20.18 14.98 6.92
CA GLU A 221 19.88 16.42 6.84
C GLU A 221 19.25 16.80 5.50
N VAL A 222 19.69 16.19 4.39
CA VAL A 222 19.07 16.38 3.07
C VAL A 222 17.59 15.93 3.08
N PHE A 223 17.30 14.77 3.68
CA PHE A 223 15.91 14.29 3.79
C PHE A 223 15.06 15.17 4.73
N ARG A 224 15.63 15.73 5.82
CA ARG A 224 14.92 16.71 6.65
C ARG A 224 14.57 17.98 5.88
N GLU A 225 15.51 18.49 5.08
CA GLU A 225 15.25 19.62 4.20
C GLU A 225 14.14 19.31 3.20
N TRP A 226 14.21 18.16 2.54
CA TRP A 226 13.20 17.73 1.58
C TRP A 226 11.81 17.56 2.20
N ASN A 227 11.75 17.13 3.47
CA ASN A 227 10.51 16.98 4.22
C ASN A 227 9.83 18.33 4.58
N SER A 228 10.50 19.44 4.41
CA SER A 228 9.92 20.77 4.57
C SER A 228 9.23 21.30 3.30
N GLY A 229 9.33 20.59 2.18
CA GLY A 229 8.86 20.98 0.84
C GLY A 229 7.76 20.07 0.28
N ASP A 230 7.88 19.77 -1.02
CA ASP A 230 6.89 18.96 -1.76
C ASP A 230 7.00 17.46 -1.46
N LEU A 231 8.14 17.02 -0.93
CA LEU A 231 8.36 15.64 -0.49
C LEU A 231 7.88 15.37 0.94
N ASP A 232 7.27 16.35 1.62
CA ASP A 232 6.71 16.21 2.97
C ASP A 232 5.82 14.97 3.05
N SER A 233 6.32 13.97 3.78
CA SER A 233 5.64 12.69 3.97
C SER A 233 6.24 11.91 5.14
N TYR A 234 5.46 11.01 5.70
CA TYR A 234 5.92 10.15 6.79
C TYR A 234 7.15 9.31 6.44
N LEU A 235 7.19 8.74 5.24
CA LEU A 235 8.32 7.92 4.83
C LEU A 235 9.61 8.74 4.67
N ILE A 236 9.53 9.98 4.22
CA ILE A 236 10.68 10.91 4.16
C ILE A 236 11.13 11.28 5.57
N GLU A 237 10.17 11.59 6.48
CA GLU A 237 10.45 11.90 7.89
C GLU A 237 11.24 10.77 8.56
N ILE A 238 10.69 9.54 8.54
CA ILE A 238 11.35 8.40 9.21
C ILE A 238 12.65 7.97 8.52
N THR A 239 12.82 8.25 7.23
CA THR A 239 14.08 8.02 6.53
C THR A 239 15.19 8.88 7.14
N ALA A 240 14.93 10.15 7.39
CA ALA A 240 15.88 11.02 8.05
C ALA A 240 16.26 10.51 9.47
N GLU A 241 15.27 10.03 10.23
CA GLU A 241 15.51 9.48 11.57
C GLU A 241 16.34 8.18 11.53
N VAL A 242 16.03 7.26 10.63
CA VAL A 242 16.79 6.02 10.44
C VAL A 242 18.25 6.32 10.04
N LEU A 243 18.47 7.27 9.15
CA LEU A 243 19.81 7.62 8.66
C LEU A 243 20.64 8.39 9.70
N ALA A 244 19.99 9.14 10.58
CA ALA A 244 20.66 9.83 11.70
C ALA A 244 21.01 8.89 12.86
N GLN A 245 20.31 7.74 12.97
CA GLN A 245 20.48 6.81 14.09
C GLN A 245 21.85 6.12 14.04
N LYS A 246 22.50 6.08 15.19
CA LYS A 246 23.72 5.28 15.41
C LYS A 246 23.36 3.97 16.09
N ASP A 247 24.05 2.91 15.70
CA ASP A 247 24.00 1.66 16.41
C ASP A 247 24.54 1.81 17.84
N PRO A 248 23.78 1.43 18.88
CA PRO A 248 24.19 1.64 20.28
C PRO A 248 25.38 0.78 20.72
N GLU A 249 25.66 -0.32 19.99
CA GLU A 249 26.76 -1.24 20.34
C GLU A 249 28.08 -0.82 19.69
N THR A 250 28.04 -0.44 18.41
CA THR A 250 29.25 -0.16 17.61
C THR A 250 29.54 1.33 17.43
N GLY A 251 28.53 2.19 17.59
CA GLY A 251 28.61 3.63 17.28
C GLY A 251 28.62 3.96 15.78
N ALA A 252 28.58 2.96 14.90
CA ALA A 252 28.45 3.12 13.45
C ALA A 252 27.05 3.64 13.07
N PRO A 253 26.86 4.21 11.88
CA PRO A 253 25.50 4.47 11.38
C PRO A 253 24.67 3.18 11.41
N LEU A 254 23.46 3.24 11.97
CA LEU A 254 22.61 2.05 12.12
C LEU A 254 22.36 1.37 10.76
N VAL A 255 22.13 2.16 9.72
CA VAL A 255 21.87 1.65 8.35
C VAL A 255 23.03 0.82 7.78
N ASP A 256 24.26 1.02 8.25
CA ASP A 256 25.46 0.28 7.80
C ASP A 256 25.62 -1.08 8.51
N VAL A 257 24.89 -1.33 9.62
CA VAL A 257 24.89 -2.62 10.34
C VAL A 257 23.61 -3.43 10.13
N ILE A 258 22.58 -2.83 9.52
CA ILE A 258 21.37 -3.56 9.10
C ILE A 258 21.70 -4.40 7.87
N VAL A 259 21.28 -5.66 7.88
CA VAL A 259 21.38 -6.54 6.69
C VAL A 259 20.52 -5.99 5.56
N ASP A 260 21.08 -5.88 4.36
CA ASP A 260 20.45 -5.33 3.16
C ASP A 260 19.43 -6.29 2.51
N ALA A 261 18.54 -6.86 3.32
CA ALA A 261 17.46 -7.77 2.92
C ALA A 261 16.13 -7.28 3.48
N ALA A 262 15.26 -6.79 2.59
CA ALA A 262 13.98 -6.25 2.98
C ALA A 262 12.89 -7.33 3.04
N GLY A 263 12.27 -7.50 4.23
CA GLY A 263 11.16 -8.43 4.44
C GLY A 263 9.84 -7.96 3.80
N GLN A 264 8.91 -8.90 3.61
CA GLN A 264 7.56 -8.61 3.13
C GLN A 264 6.53 -9.55 3.77
N LYS A 265 5.29 -9.04 3.93
CA LYS A 265 4.15 -9.82 4.46
C LYS A 265 3.17 -10.29 3.37
N GLY A 266 3.43 -9.96 2.09
CA GLY A 266 2.69 -10.43 0.92
C GLY A 266 1.77 -9.42 0.26
N THR A 267 1.37 -8.32 0.90
CA THR A 267 0.43 -7.34 0.35
C THR A 267 0.92 -6.69 -0.96
N GLY A 268 2.17 -6.23 -1.02
CA GLY A 268 2.75 -5.68 -2.25
C GLY A 268 2.81 -6.71 -3.39
N ARG A 269 3.09 -7.98 -3.07
CA ARG A 269 3.04 -9.06 -4.05
C ARG A 269 1.62 -9.28 -4.58
N TRP A 270 0.60 -9.25 -3.72
CA TRP A 270 -0.78 -9.37 -4.14
C TRP A 270 -1.20 -8.21 -5.05
N THR A 271 -0.76 -6.98 -4.74
CA THR A 271 -0.94 -5.81 -5.61
C THR A 271 -0.35 -6.08 -6.99
N ALA A 272 0.90 -6.50 -7.07
CA ALA A 272 1.57 -6.78 -8.35
C ALA A 272 0.87 -7.89 -9.16
N ILE A 273 0.41 -8.96 -8.51
CA ILE A 273 -0.36 -10.04 -9.16
C ILE A 273 -1.68 -9.50 -9.69
N ASN A 274 -2.39 -8.73 -8.89
CA ASN A 274 -3.70 -8.20 -9.27
C ASN A 274 -3.59 -7.16 -10.39
N GLY A 275 -2.57 -6.30 -10.38
CA GLY A 275 -2.28 -5.40 -11.50
C GLY A 275 -2.08 -6.15 -12.82
N LEU A 276 -1.41 -7.32 -12.80
CA LEU A 276 -1.28 -8.19 -13.98
C LEU A 276 -2.63 -8.80 -14.40
N GLU A 277 -3.44 -9.25 -13.47
CA GLU A 277 -4.77 -9.82 -13.73
C GLU A 277 -5.74 -8.78 -14.31
N LEU A 278 -5.70 -7.55 -13.81
CA LEU A 278 -6.49 -6.42 -14.31
C LEU A 278 -5.91 -5.78 -15.58
N GLY A 279 -4.69 -6.14 -15.99
CA GLY A 279 -4.00 -5.52 -17.13
C GLY A 279 -3.57 -4.08 -16.89
N VAL A 280 -3.35 -3.68 -15.64
CA VAL A 280 -2.90 -2.33 -15.25
C VAL A 280 -1.37 -2.31 -15.14
N PRO A 281 -0.66 -1.41 -15.84
CA PRO A 281 0.79 -1.37 -15.85
C PRO A 281 1.37 -0.65 -14.61
N ILE A 282 1.34 -1.30 -13.46
CA ILE A 282 1.88 -0.81 -12.19
C ILE A 282 3.38 -1.11 -12.05
N THR A 283 4.17 -0.68 -13.01
CA THR A 283 5.59 -1.07 -13.15
C THR A 283 6.43 -0.71 -11.93
N GLY A 284 6.28 0.48 -11.35
CA GLY A 284 7.04 0.90 -10.16
C GLY A 284 6.73 0.03 -8.94
N ILE A 285 5.46 -0.30 -8.73
CA ILE A 285 5.01 -1.20 -7.65
C ILE A 285 5.57 -2.61 -7.86
N ALA A 286 5.45 -3.15 -9.07
CA ALA A 286 5.95 -4.49 -9.38
C ALA A 286 7.48 -4.59 -9.20
N GLU A 287 8.26 -3.62 -9.68
CA GLU A 287 9.71 -3.58 -9.51
C GLU A 287 10.12 -3.51 -8.04
N SER A 288 9.40 -2.80 -7.20
CA SER A 288 9.67 -2.77 -5.76
C SER A 288 9.52 -4.14 -5.09
N VAL A 289 8.58 -4.95 -5.55
CA VAL A 289 8.40 -6.34 -5.08
C VAL A 289 9.56 -7.23 -5.53
N PHE A 290 9.99 -7.10 -6.80
CA PHE A 290 11.15 -7.83 -7.30
C PHE A 290 12.45 -7.39 -6.63
N ALA A 291 12.65 -6.09 -6.38
CA ALA A 291 13.81 -5.59 -5.65
C ALA A 291 13.90 -6.19 -4.23
N ARG A 292 12.78 -6.27 -3.49
CA ARG A 292 12.74 -6.95 -2.17
C ARG A 292 13.06 -8.44 -2.29
N ALA A 293 12.50 -9.13 -3.28
CA ALA A 293 12.78 -10.55 -3.51
C ALA A 293 14.28 -10.77 -3.81
N LEU A 294 14.86 -9.93 -4.68
CA LEU A 294 16.29 -10.00 -5.00
C LEU A 294 17.16 -9.68 -3.78
N SER A 295 16.80 -8.68 -2.96
CA SER A 295 17.54 -8.35 -1.74
C SER A 295 17.66 -9.55 -0.79
N SER A 296 16.62 -10.38 -0.73
CA SER A 296 16.56 -11.60 0.11
C SER A 296 17.21 -12.83 -0.55
N SER A 297 17.62 -12.75 -1.82
CA SER A 297 18.30 -13.84 -2.54
C SER A 297 19.80 -13.88 -2.23
N THR A 298 20.15 -14.03 -0.97
CA THR A 298 21.53 -13.90 -0.46
C THR A 298 22.50 -14.84 -1.15
N ALA A 299 22.14 -16.10 -1.37
CA ALA A 299 22.99 -17.08 -2.03
C ALA A 299 23.36 -16.67 -3.47
N GLN A 300 22.40 -16.17 -4.25
CA GLN A 300 22.66 -15.71 -5.61
C GLN A 300 23.53 -14.44 -5.62
N ARG A 301 23.26 -13.50 -4.69
CA ARG A 301 24.03 -12.26 -4.57
C ARG A 301 25.48 -12.54 -4.17
N SER A 302 25.71 -13.41 -3.17
CA SER A 302 27.04 -13.83 -2.78
C SER A 302 27.80 -14.50 -3.92
N ALA A 303 27.16 -15.47 -4.61
CA ALA A 303 27.78 -16.14 -5.75
C ALA A 303 28.13 -15.18 -6.91
N ALA A 304 27.28 -14.17 -7.16
CA ALA A 304 27.54 -13.15 -8.18
C ALA A 304 28.72 -12.25 -7.79
N GLN A 305 28.87 -11.90 -6.52
CA GLN A 305 29.99 -11.11 -6.00
C GLN A 305 31.31 -11.93 -6.04
N GLU A 306 31.28 -13.16 -5.57
CA GLU A 306 32.41 -14.08 -5.62
C GLU A 306 32.83 -14.41 -7.06
N GLY A 307 31.86 -14.55 -7.97
CA GLY A 307 32.05 -14.77 -9.39
C GLY A 307 32.55 -13.55 -10.15
N GLN A 308 32.64 -12.38 -9.53
CA GLN A 308 33.15 -11.14 -10.10
C GLN A 308 32.51 -10.80 -11.45
N LEU A 309 31.18 -10.71 -11.49
CA LEU A 309 30.47 -10.30 -12.70
C LEU A 309 30.99 -8.96 -13.19
N PRO A 310 31.22 -8.79 -14.52
CA PRO A 310 31.76 -7.54 -15.08
C PRO A 310 30.83 -6.37 -14.78
N ALA A 311 31.38 -5.30 -14.18
CA ALA A 311 30.59 -4.11 -13.82
C ALA A 311 30.39 -3.16 -15.01
N GLY A 312 31.45 -2.90 -15.79
CA GLY A 312 31.37 -1.99 -16.96
C GLY A 312 30.98 -0.54 -16.60
N THR A 313 31.31 -0.10 -15.37
CA THR A 313 30.85 1.17 -14.80
C THR A 313 31.93 2.22 -14.73
N ILE A 314 31.54 3.50 -14.63
CA ILE A 314 32.45 4.59 -14.24
C ILE A 314 32.59 4.62 -12.71
N LYS A 315 33.69 5.20 -12.22
CA LYS A 315 33.95 5.29 -10.78
C LYS A 315 33.34 6.53 -10.13
N GLU A 316 33.24 7.61 -10.85
CA GLU A 316 32.77 8.90 -10.37
C GLU A 316 31.97 9.62 -11.47
N LEU A 317 30.98 10.39 -11.05
CA LEU A 317 30.23 11.29 -11.92
C LEU A 317 30.98 12.62 -12.05
N ASP A 318 31.10 13.12 -13.27
CA ASP A 318 31.59 14.47 -13.52
C ASP A 318 30.40 15.46 -13.50
N VAL A 319 29.88 15.70 -12.30
CA VAL A 319 28.73 16.60 -12.09
C VAL A 319 28.93 17.43 -10.81
N ASP A 320 28.33 18.61 -10.79
CA ASP A 320 28.24 19.38 -9.55
C ASP A 320 27.41 18.64 -8.50
N LYS A 321 27.95 18.45 -7.31
CA LYS A 321 27.31 17.67 -6.24
C LYS A 321 25.98 18.25 -5.81
N ALA A 322 25.86 19.58 -5.69
CA ALA A 322 24.62 20.23 -5.28
C ALA A 322 23.55 20.09 -6.36
N ALA A 323 23.92 20.24 -7.63
CA ALA A 323 23.01 20.01 -8.75
C ALA A 323 22.55 18.55 -8.81
N PHE A 324 23.42 17.58 -8.55
CA PHE A 324 23.05 16.17 -8.50
C PHE A 324 22.07 15.84 -7.35
N ILE A 325 22.29 16.39 -6.16
CA ILE A 325 21.39 16.25 -5.02
C ILE A 325 19.98 16.79 -5.39
N GLU A 326 19.91 17.94 -6.04
CA GLU A 326 18.66 18.53 -6.49
C GLU A 326 17.99 17.70 -7.61
N ASP A 327 18.77 17.13 -8.54
CA ASP A 327 18.23 16.19 -9.53
C ASP A 327 17.62 14.96 -8.89
N VAL A 328 18.27 14.38 -7.87
CA VAL A 328 17.74 13.23 -7.11
C VAL A 328 16.44 13.61 -6.39
N ARG A 329 16.36 14.80 -5.78
CA ARG A 329 15.13 15.30 -5.14
C ARG A 329 13.96 15.35 -6.14
N ARG A 330 14.20 15.96 -7.29
CA ARG A 330 13.19 16.11 -8.35
C ARG A 330 12.77 14.76 -8.94
N ALA A 331 13.73 13.88 -9.20
CA ALA A 331 13.46 12.54 -9.68
C ALA A 331 12.64 11.73 -8.66
N LEU A 332 12.96 11.83 -7.37
CA LEU A 332 12.22 11.18 -6.29
C LEU A 332 10.75 11.63 -6.28
N TYR A 333 10.51 12.94 -6.35
CA TYR A 333 9.14 13.47 -6.39
C TYR A 333 8.38 12.96 -7.63
N ALA A 334 8.99 12.99 -8.81
CA ALA A 334 8.37 12.46 -10.03
C ALA A 334 8.03 10.96 -9.92
N ALA A 335 8.95 10.14 -9.44
CA ALA A 335 8.72 8.70 -9.28
C ALA A 335 7.64 8.38 -8.23
N LYS A 336 7.57 9.16 -7.14
CA LYS A 336 6.48 9.05 -6.15
C LYS A 336 5.13 9.36 -6.79
N LEU A 337 5.01 10.43 -7.58
CA LEU A 337 3.77 10.76 -8.31
C LEU A 337 3.32 9.61 -9.22
N ILE A 338 4.25 8.97 -9.93
CA ILE A 338 3.92 7.80 -10.76
C ILE A 338 3.44 6.63 -9.90
N ALA A 339 4.09 6.34 -8.78
CA ALA A 339 3.69 5.24 -7.91
C ALA A 339 2.24 5.40 -7.40
N TYR A 340 1.86 6.61 -6.99
CA TYR A 340 0.49 6.91 -6.59
C TYR A 340 -0.47 6.86 -7.78
N SER A 341 -0.11 7.42 -8.94
CA SER A 341 -0.93 7.32 -10.15
C SER A 341 -1.23 5.87 -10.51
N GLN A 342 -0.22 5.01 -10.52
CA GLN A 342 -0.37 3.58 -10.81
C GLN A 342 -1.28 2.87 -9.78
N GLY A 343 -1.16 3.22 -8.50
CA GLY A 343 -2.03 2.67 -7.45
C GLY A 343 -3.49 3.10 -7.61
N PHE A 344 -3.75 4.37 -7.91
CA PHE A 344 -5.12 4.85 -8.19
C PHE A 344 -5.69 4.24 -9.46
N ASP A 345 -4.88 4.03 -10.50
CA ASP A 345 -5.29 3.35 -11.74
C ASP A 345 -5.70 1.89 -11.45
N GLU A 346 -4.95 1.18 -10.60
CA GLU A 346 -5.29 -0.19 -10.18
C GLU A 346 -6.58 -0.24 -9.35
N ILE A 347 -6.78 0.73 -8.43
CA ILE A 347 -8.01 0.82 -7.64
C ILE A 347 -9.22 1.08 -8.56
N LYS A 348 -9.09 1.97 -9.53
CA LYS A 348 -10.14 2.25 -10.51
C LYS A 348 -10.48 1.00 -11.30
N ALA A 349 -9.50 0.30 -11.86
CA ALA A 349 -9.69 -0.91 -12.62
C ALA A 349 -10.32 -2.04 -11.77
N GLY A 350 -9.88 -2.22 -10.53
CA GLY A 350 -10.49 -3.18 -9.60
C GLY A 350 -11.93 -2.80 -9.23
N SER A 351 -12.20 -1.52 -9.01
CA SER A 351 -13.55 -1.02 -8.75
C SER A 351 -14.51 -1.32 -9.91
N GLU A 352 -14.04 -1.14 -11.14
CA GLU A 352 -14.81 -1.48 -12.36
C GLU A 352 -15.02 -3.01 -12.50
N GLU A 353 -13.97 -3.81 -12.34
CA GLU A 353 -14.00 -5.27 -12.48
C GLU A 353 -14.94 -5.96 -11.48
N PHE A 354 -14.91 -5.51 -10.22
CA PHE A 354 -15.69 -6.12 -9.14
C PHE A 354 -17.05 -5.42 -8.90
N GLY A 355 -17.37 -4.35 -9.64
CA GLY A 355 -18.60 -3.61 -9.49
C GLY A 355 -18.70 -2.81 -8.20
N TRP A 356 -17.57 -2.36 -7.67
CA TRP A 356 -17.49 -1.44 -6.54
C TRP A 356 -17.59 0.01 -7.03
N ASP A 357 -18.04 0.89 -6.19
CA ASP A 357 -18.10 2.34 -6.48
C ASP A 357 -17.12 3.08 -5.56
N VAL A 358 -15.84 2.76 -5.72
CA VAL A 358 -14.76 3.32 -4.88
C VAL A 358 -14.44 4.74 -5.34
N ASP A 359 -14.64 5.72 -4.46
CA ASP A 359 -14.34 7.12 -4.74
C ASP A 359 -12.86 7.45 -4.46
N PRO A 360 -12.05 7.82 -5.46
CA PRO A 360 -10.65 8.17 -5.26
C PRO A 360 -10.44 9.41 -4.39
N ARG A 361 -11.43 10.31 -4.31
CA ARG A 361 -11.39 11.51 -3.43
C ARG A 361 -11.42 11.11 -1.97
N ASP A 362 -12.25 10.14 -1.63
CA ASP A 362 -12.35 9.59 -0.29
C ASP A 362 -11.03 8.94 0.12
N LEU A 363 -10.41 8.18 -0.78
CA LEU A 363 -9.12 7.55 -0.53
C LEU A 363 -8.02 8.58 -0.27
N ALA A 364 -7.91 9.59 -1.13
CA ALA A 364 -6.95 10.68 -0.94
C ALA A 364 -7.19 11.42 0.40
N THR A 365 -8.45 11.52 0.84
CA THR A 365 -8.83 12.15 2.11
C THR A 365 -8.40 11.31 3.30
N ILE A 366 -8.71 10.00 3.33
CA ILE A 366 -8.42 9.14 4.48
C ILE A 366 -6.95 8.75 4.61
N TRP A 367 -6.15 8.89 3.55
CA TRP A 367 -4.71 8.61 3.60
C TRP A 367 -3.86 9.79 4.09
N ARG A 368 -4.45 10.95 4.34
CA ARG A 368 -3.73 12.15 4.84
C ARG A 368 -3.16 11.98 6.26
N GLY A 369 -3.74 11.11 7.08
CA GLY A 369 -3.30 10.83 8.44
C GLY A 369 -3.41 9.36 8.80
N GLY A 370 -2.71 8.92 9.84
CA GLY A 370 -2.84 7.56 10.39
C GLY A 370 -2.42 6.44 9.45
N CYS A 371 -1.66 6.72 8.40
CA CYS A 371 -1.18 5.69 7.48
C CYS A 371 0.29 5.89 7.10
N ILE A 372 0.90 4.85 6.53
CA ILE A 372 2.32 4.86 6.18
C ILE A 372 2.61 5.75 4.96
N ILE A 373 1.65 5.87 4.04
CA ILE A 373 1.82 6.65 2.80
C ILE A 373 1.29 8.09 2.91
N ARG A 374 1.03 8.59 4.12
CA ARG A 374 0.59 9.98 4.29
C ARG A 374 1.63 10.95 3.75
N ALA A 375 1.18 11.88 2.91
CA ALA A 375 2.00 12.84 2.21
C ALA A 375 1.21 14.12 1.90
N LYS A 376 1.91 15.25 1.85
CA LYS A 376 1.31 16.56 1.58
C LYS A 376 0.56 16.61 0.25
N PHE A 377 1.06 15.94 -0.78
CA PHE A 377 0.42 15.97 -2.11
C PHE A 377 -0.90 15.18 -2.20
N LEU A 378 -1.32 14.45 -1.16
CA LEU A 378 -2.65 13.82 -1.13
C LEU A 378 -3.80 14.83 -1.23
N ASP A 379 -3.65 16.03 -0.67
CA ASP A 379 -4.63 17.11 -0.88
C ASP A 379 -4.72 17.52 -2.35
N ARG A 380 -3.61 17.49 -3.09
CA ARG A 380 -3.58 17.76 -4.54
C ARG A 380 -4.23 16.62 -5.34
N ILE A 381 -4.03 15.37 -4.92
CA ILE A 381 -4.72 14.22 -5.52
C ILE A 381 -6.23 14.35 -5.34
N ARG A 382 -6.68 14.69 -4.13
CA ARG A 382 -8.10 14.95 -3.87
C ARG A 382 -8.64 16.04 -4.80
N ALA A 383 -7.95 17.19 -4.87
CA ALA A 383 -8.35 18.30 -5.72
C ALA A 383 -8.40 17.92 -7.21
N ALA A 384 -7.50 17.07 -7.69
CA ALA A 384 -7.50 16.58 -9.07
C ALA A 384 -8.79 15.79 -9.39
N TYR A 385 -9.20 14.89 -8.49
CA TYR A 385 -10.43 14.12 -8.66
C TYR A 385 -11.70 14.92 -8.34
N ASP A 386 -11.64 15.95 -7.50
CA ASP A 386 -12.73 16.92 -7.35
C ASP A 386 -12.99 17.69 -8.66
N ASN A 387 -11.93 18.02 -9.40
CA ASN A 387 -12.02 18.71 -10.69
C ASN A 387 -12.49 17.79 -11.82
N ASN A 388 -12.06 16.53 -11.82
CA ASN A 388 -12.40 15.52 -12.84
C ASN A 388 -12.43 14.11 -12.23
N ALA A 389 -13.60 13.62 -11.86
CA ALA A 389 -13.78 12.29 -11.31
C ALA A 389 -13.41 11.16 -12.31
N ASP A 390 -13.52 11.41 -13.61
CA ASP A 390 -13.23 10.45 -14.69
C ASP A 390 -11.79 10.58 -15.24
N LEU A 391 -10.88 11.17 -14.48
CA LEU A 391 -9.49 11.36 -14.89
C LEU A 391 -8.87 10.02 -15.32
N PRO A 392 -8.36 9.89 -16.57
CA PRO A 392 -7.83 8.62 -17.07
C PRO A 392 -6.56 8.14 -16.34
N ALA A 393 -5.75 9.07 -15.86
CA ALA A 393 -4.59 8.83 -15.00
C ALA A 393 -4.30 10.11 -14.21
N LEU A 394 -3.89 9.97 -12.96
CA LEU A 394 -3.64 11.11 -12.05
C LEU A 394 -2.66 12.13 -12.65
N ILE A 395 -1.61 11.67 -13.32
CA ILE A 395 -0.58 12.54 -13.92
C ILE A 395 -1.08 13.38 -15.11
N LEU A 396 -2.31 13.16 -15.58
CA LEU A 396 -2.94 13.96 -16.64
C LEU A 396 -3.70 15.18 -16.08
N ASP A 397 -3.88 15.27 -14.76
CA ASP A 397 -4.40 16.48 -14.13
C ASP A 397 -3.49 17.67 -14.43
N PRO A 398 -4.06 18.87 -14.73
CA PRO A 398 -3.26 20.04 -15.11
C PRO A 398 -2.19 20.45 -14.10
N TYR A 399 -2.46 20.29 -12.80
CA TYR A 399 -1.46 20.58 -11.76
C TYR A 399 -0.28 19.61 -11.84
N PHE A 400 -0.52 18.29 -11.80
CA PHE A 400 0.55 17.28 -11.86
C PHE A 400 1.29 17.28 -13.18
N LYS A 401 0.60 17.56 -14.29
CA LYS A 401 1.24 17.75 -15.59
C LYS A 401 2.23 18.91 -15.56
N GLY A 402 1.83 20.05 -14.96
CA GLY A 402 2.71 21.21 -14.80
C GLY A 402 3.94 20.89 -13.94
N GLU A 403 3.77 20.21 -12.80
CA GLU A 403 4.88 19.77 -11.96
C GLU A 403 5.88 18.89 -12.76
N LEU A 404 5.37 17.93 -13.53
CA LEU A 404 6.21 17.02 -14.31
C LEU A 404 7.06 17.73 -15.37
N GLU A 405 6.64 18.88 -15.90
CA GLU A 405 7.43 19.64 -16.90
C GLU A 405 8.83 19.97 -16.39
N ASP A 406 8.95 20.34 -15.11
CA ASP A 406 10.23 20.70 -14.49
C ASP A 406 11.01 19.49 -13.92
N LEU A 407 10.37 18.32 -13.82
CA LEU A 407 10.93 17.13 -13.17
C LEU A 407 11.56 16.14 -14.15
N ILE A 408 11.14 16.13 -15.43
CA ILE A 408 11.51 15.08 -16.38
C ILE A 408 13.01 15.10 -16.73
N ASP A 409 13.60 16.25 -17.01
CA ASP A 409 15.01 16.34 -17.36
C ASP A 409 15.94 15.94 -16.20
N PRO A 410 15.73 16.42 -14.95
CA PRO A 410 16.42 15.91 -13.78
C PRO A 410 16.28 14.40 -13.60
N TRP A 411 15.08 13.88 -13.75
CA TRP A 411 14.83 12.44 -13.62
C TRP A 411 15.59 11.59 -14.62
N ARG A 412 15.65 12.04 -15.89
CA ARG A 412 16.48 11.36 -16.92
C ARG A 412 17.96 11.36 -16.55
N ARG A 413 18.49 12.49 -16.05
CA ARG A 413 19.88 12.56 -15.60
C ARG A 413 20.17 11.59 -14.47
N VAL A 414 19.24 11.44 -13.51
CA VAL A 414 19.35 10.49 -12.39
C VAL A 414 19.38 9.03 -12.89
N VAL A 415 18.50 8.64 -13.81
CA VAL A 415 18.49 7.29 -14.39
C VAL A 415 19.77 7.01 -15.17
N VAL A 416 20.26 7.98 -15.94
CA VAL A 416 21.55 7.87 -16.64
C VAL A 416 22.70 7.71 -15.65
N ALA A 417 22.75 8.53 -14.61
CA ALA A 417 23.78 8.47 -13.58
C ALA A 417 23.79 7.11 -12.85
N ALA A 418 22.61 6.62 -12.45
CA ALA A 418 22.46 5.29 -11.83
C ALA A 418 23.05 4.19 -12.73
N THR A 419 22.69 4.20 -14.01
CA THR A 419 23.15 3.22 -15.00
C THR A 419 24.68 3.30 -15.20
N GLN A 420 25.25 4.51 -15.33
CA GLN A 420 26.68 4.69 -15.50
C GLN A 420 27.50 4.24 -14.29
N LEU A 421 26.98 4.47 -13.08
CA LEU A 421 27.60 4.05 -11.83
C LEU A 421 27.37 2.55 -11.50
N GLY A 422 26.47 1.88 -12.21
CA GLY A 422 26.07 0.50 -11.92
C GLY A 422 25.27 0.39 -10.62
N LEU A 423 24.60 1.46 -10.21
CA LEU A 423 23.72 1.47 -9.05
C LEU A 423 22.32 1.02 -9.48
N PRO A 424 21.75 -0.05 -8.88
CA PRO A 424 20.42 -0.49 -9.24
C PRO A 424 19.36 0.54 -8.82
N ALA A 425 18.56 0.98 -9.79
CA ALA A 425 17.49 1.96 -9.59
C ALA A 425 16.23 1.53 -10.38
N PRO A 426 15.67 0.34 -10.09
CA PRO A 426 14.60 -0.25 -10.88
C PRO A 426 13.32 0.59 -10.84
N VAL A 427 12.94 1.20 -9.71
CA VAL A 427 11.72 2.01 -9.64
C VAL A 427 11.89 3.34 -10.36
N PHE A 428 13.01 4.03 -10.23
CA PHE A 428 13.29 5.23 -11.03
C PHE A 428 13.23 4.93 -12.53
N ALA A 429 13.86 3.84 -12.97
CA ALA A 429 13.95 3.50 -14.38
C ALA A 429 12.61 3.03 -14.97
N SER A 430 11.88 2.13 -14.28
CA SER A 430 10.61 1.60 -14.77
C SER A 430 9.49 2.65 -14.76
N SER A 431 9.46 3.52 -13.75
CA SER A 431 8.50 4.61 -13.69
C SER A 431 8.73 5.64 -14.80
N LEU A 432 10.00 5.96 -15.12
CA LEU A 432 10.32 6.83 -16.26
C LEU A 432 9.94 6.18 -17.60
N SER A 433 10.19 4.87 -17.75
CA SER A 433 9.78 4.11 -18.93
C SER A 433 8.25 4.05 -19.09
N TYR A 434 7.51 3.89 -18.00
CA TYR A 434 6.05 3.98 -17.99
C TYR A 434 5.57 5.36 -18.46
N TYR A 435 6.14 6.45 -17.91
CA TYR A 435 5.84 7.81 -18.33
C TYR A 435 6.09 8.02 -19.83
N ASP A 436 7.25 7.57 -20.32
CA ASP A 436 7.59 7.67 -21.74
C ASP A 436 6.66 6.84 -22.63
N SER A 437 6.22 5.68 -22.16
CA SER A 437 5.27 4.84 -22.89
C SER A 437 3.89 5.48 -23.01
N LEU A 438 3.42 6.17 -21.96
CA LEU A 438 2.13 6.89 -22.00
C LEU A 438 2.12 8.02 -23.03
N ARG A 439 3.25 8.73 -23.20
CA ARG A 439 3.35 9.90 -24.09
C ARG A 439 3.84 9.56 -25.50
N ALA A 440 4.30 8.33 -25.72
CA ALA A 440 4.83 7.93 -27.02
C ALA A 440 3.74 7.92 -28.09
N GLU A 441 3.95 8.62 -29.20
CA GLU A 441 3.05 8.60 -30.35
C GLU A 441 2.88 7.17 -30.89
N ARG A 442 3.95 6.36 -30.80
CA ARG A 442 3.97 5.00 -31.30
C ARG A 442 4.87 4.09 -30.46
N LEU A 443 4.33 2.95 -30.04
CA LEU A 443 5.06 1.94 -29.27
C LEU A 443 5.61 0.82 -30.18
N PRO A 444 6.65 0.09 -29.74
CA PRO A 444 7.17 -1.08 -30.45
C PRO A 444 6.19 -2.26 -30.49
N ALA A 445 5.07 -2.16 -29.80
CA ALA A 445 4.00 -3.17 -29.74
C ALA A 445 3.48 -3.54 -31.14
N ALA A 446 3.56 -2.64 -32.12
CA ALA A 446 3.19 -2.94 -33.50
C ALA A 446 4.05 -4.07 -34.12
N LEU A 447 5.38 -4.11 -33.82
CA LEU A 447 6.25 -5.20 -34.23
C LEU A 447 5.87 -6.51 -33.54
N ILE A 448 5.61 -6.46 -32.23
CA ILE A 448 5.18 -7.64 -31.46
C ILE A 448 3.90 -8.21 -32.02
N GLN A 449 2.91 -7.37 -32.36
CA GLN A 449 1.65 -7.82 -32.96
C GLN A 449 1.86 -8.41 -34.36
N GLY A 450 2.78 -7.85 -35.16
CA GLY A 450 3.17 -8.43 -36.44
C GLY A 450 3.85 -9.80 -36.29
N GLN A 451 4.71 -9.98 -35.28
CA GLN A 451 5.30 -11.28 -34.96
C GLN A 451 4.23 -12.31 -34.55
N ARG A 452 3.26 -11.90 -33.72
CA ARG A 452 2.13 -12.75 -33.31
C ARG A 452 1.29 -13.18 -34.53
N ASP A 453 1.07 -12.27 -35.46
CA ASP A 453 0.38 -12.58 -36.70
C ASP A 453 1.18 -13.57 -37.57
N PHE A 454 2.51 -13.40 -37.62
CA PHE A 454 3.41 -14.26 -38.40
C PHE A 454 3.37 -15.72 -37.92
N PHE A 455 3.52 -15.96 -36.61
CA PHE A 455 3.62 -17.33 -36.11
C PHE A 455 2.28 -17.99 -35.71
N GLY A 456 1.22 -17.20 -35.54
CA GLY A 456 -0.01 -17.74 -34.98
C GLY A 456 -1.30 -17.18 -35.60
N ALA A 457 -1.23 -16.42 -36.70
CA ALA A 457 -2.36 -15.75 -37.35
C ALA A 457 -3.25 -14.98 -36.34
N HIS A 458 -2.61 -14.33 -35.35
CA HIS A 458 -3.32 -13.62 -34.27
C HIS A 458 -3.90 -12.28 -34.72
N THR A 459 -3.86 -11.99 -36.01
CA THR A 459 -4.36 -10.79 -36.66
C THR A 459 -3.76 -9.49 -36.12
N PHE A 460 -3.98 -8.40 -36.82
CA PHE A 460 -3.62 -7.06 -36.37
C PHE A 460 -4.67 -6.05 -36.84
N LYS A 461 -4.85 -4.99 -36.06
CA LYS A 461 -5.62 -3.81 -36.49
C LYS A 461 -4.72 -2.86 -37.26
N ARG A 462 -5.28 -2.14 -38.21
CA ARG A 462 -4.56 -1.12 -38.99
C ARG A 462 -4.86 0.28 -38.48
N THR A 463 -3.95 1.20 -38.72
CA THR A 463 -4.12 2.63 -38.36
C THR A 463 -4.97 3.39 -39.37
N ASP A 464 -5.07 2.89 -40.61
CA ASP A 464 -5.67 3.56 -41.77
C ASP A 464 -7.07 3.06 -42.14
N LYS A 465 -7.51 1.93 -41.56
CA LYS A 465 -8.85 1.39 -41.76
C LYS A 465 -9.28 0.43 -40.65
N PRO A 466 -10.60 0.33 -40.38
CA PRO A 466 -11.13 -0.57 -39.34
C PRO A 466 -11.05 -2.04 -39.77
N GLY A 467 -11.16 -2.95 -38.78
CA GLY A 467 -11.17 -4.40 -38.96
C GLY A 467 -9.92 -5.08 -38.43
N ALA A 468 -9.92 -6.41 -38.46
CA ALA A 468 -8.79 -7.25 -38.16
C ALA A 468 -8.20 -7.79 -39.46
N PHE A 469 -6.89 -7.90 -39.54
CA PHE A 469 -6.16 -8.30 -40.75
C PHE A 469 -5.12 -9.36 -40.44
N HIS A 470 -4.85 -10.19 -41.44
CA HIS A 470 -3.82 -11.22 -41.43
C HIS A 470 -3.02 -11.17 -42.73
N ILE A 471 -1.74 -11.45 -42.69
CA ILE A 471 -0.91 -11.70 -43.86
C ILE A 471 -0.71 -13.21 -44.04
N GLU A 472 -0.91 -13.72 -45.26
CA GLU A 472 -0.59 -15.09 -45.61
C GLU A 472 0.95 -15.31 -45.65
N TRP A 473 1.54 -15.36 -44.45
CA TRP A 473 3.01 -15.35 -44.30
C TRP A 473 3.70 -16.53 -44.98
N SER A 474 3.09 -17.69 -45.02
CA SER A 474 3.61 -18.91 -45.66
C SER A 474 3.22 -19.04 -47.13
N GLY A 475 2.32 -18.17 -47.60
CA GLY A 475 1.80 -18.15 -48.95
C GLY A 475 2.31 -17.00 -49.79
N ASP A 476 1.40 -16.36 -50.49
CA ASP A 476 1.68 -15.28 -51.45
C ASP A 476 1.84 -13.89 -50.81
N ARG A 477 1.83 -13.81 -49.50
CA ARG A 477 1.91 -12.57 -48.70
C ARG A 477 0.71 -11.64 -48.91
N SER A 478 -0.42 -12.17 -49.37
CA SER A 478 -1.65 -11.40 -49.49
C SER A 478 -2.20 -10.96 -48.12
N LEU A 479 -2.88 -9.82 -48.14
CA LEU A 479 -3.56 -9.27 -46.98
C LEU A 479 -4.99 -9.73 -46.98
N THR A 480 -5.41 -10.44 -45.93
CA THR A 480 -6.81 -10.87 -45.76
C THR A 480 -7.43 -10.09 -44.60
N GLN A 481 -8.64 -9.59 -44.78
CA GLN A 481 -9.44 -9.04 -43.71
C GLN A 481 -10.23 -10.19 -43.06
N ILE A 482 -10.15 -10.26 -41.74
CA ILE A 482 -10.89 -11.25 -40.92
C ILE A 482 -12.03 -10.50 -40.23
N ASP A 483 -13.26 -10.98 -40.41
CA ASP A 483 -14.46 -10.40 -39.80
C ASP A 483 -14.61 -10.73 -38.32
#